data_4f2cf1f626b5fba04ddfe0322b4596cd
#
_entry.id   4f2cf1f626b5fba04ddfe0322b4596cd
#
_cell.length_a   1.000
_cell.length_b   1.000
_cell.length_c   1.000
_cell.angle_alpha   90.00
_cell.angle_beta   90.00
_cell.angle_gamma   90.00
#
_symmetry.space_group_name_H-M   'P 1'
#
loop_
_entity.id
_entity.type
_entity.pdbx_description
1 polymer ?
#
loop_
_entity_poly.entity_id
_entity_poly.type
_entity_poly.pdbx_seq_one_letter_code
_entity_poly.pdbx_strand_id
1 'polypeptide(L)'
;MRAHLARLLVMEPDLLMLDEPTNHLDLETLGWFQNQLSRYSGAILTISHDRAFLNGICDGILEIAHGRLHRYQGNYDRYLSQKAEREAQHRAAYRNQQREIAHHEDFIRRFRAKASKASQAQARIKQLEKMDRIPAPEAEAETLSFRFPQPERSGQRVATLNKVRQAYGDHLVYENLSLEVEKLERIVLVGPNGAGKSTLLKILAELVPIESGERELGHQVSVGYFSQQRVDLLNLENTVLDEAMQKVKTQVHTQDVRGMLGTFLFRGDDVFKKVKVLSGGEKSRLALVKLLLSPPNLMLLDEPTTHLDMPSIDAVIQALKDYTGTLIFVSHDLHFIRALAKRTIRIEAGKTTHFAGDYDYYLWKSGSASEKQGLVEGLRDARPDQLSGSQGKNKPVSAKERRRIKAEAQKEASRKRKKIEQTIARLEKEILSFEEEQAEVNELLADPESYNDPEKGKILNERASRIARRLKERNYEWEIEAQKLSDLQTGSTS
;
A
#
# COMPACT_ATOMS: atom_id res chain seq x y z
N MET A 1 -8.76 19.59 19.28
CA MET A 1 -7.68 18.59 19.28
C MET A 1 -6.30 19.21 19.38
N ARG A 2 -5.85 20.09 18.46
CA ARG A 2 -4.50 20.71 18.48
C ARG A 2 -4.12 21.34 19.83
N ALA A 3 -5.02 22.12 20.46
CA ALA A 3 -4.77 22.73 21.77
C ALA A 3 -4.59 21.69 22.90
N HIS A 4 -5.32 20.56 22.85
CA HIS A 4 -5.15 19.46 23.79
C HIS A 4 -3.81 18.75 23.62
N LEU A 5 -3.40 18.48 22.35
CA LEU A 5 -2.07 17.90 22.07
C LEU A 5 -0.94 18.81 22.54
N ALA A 6 -1.03 20.13 22.26
CA ALA A 6 -0.05 21.11 22.75
C ALA A 6 0.03 21.12 24.29
N ARG A 7 -1.11 21.08 24.96
CA ARG A 7 -1.16 21.01 26.44
C ARG A 7 -0.50 19.75 26.97
N LEU A 8 -0.79 18.58 26.40
CA LEU A 8 -0.19 17.31 26.81
C LEU A 8 1.33 17.29 26.62
N LEU A 9 1.83 17.84 25.50
CA LEU A 9 3.28 17.94 25.27
C LEU A 9 3.97 18.88 26.27
N VAL A 10 3.32 19.98 26.65
CA VAL A 10 3.88 20.93 27.65
C VAL A 10 3.88 20.34 29.07
N MET A 11 2.95 19.43 29.37
CA MET A 11 2.87 18.78 30.69
C MET A 11 3.92 17.67 30.90
N GLU A 12 4.55 17.19 29.81
CA GLU A 12 5.58 16.16 29.79
C GLU A 12 5.31 14.95 30.73
N PRO A 13 4.14 14.25 30.60
CA PRO A 13 3.84 13.11 31.45
C PRO A 13 4.80 11.94 31.18
N ASP A 14 5.07 11.08 32.18
CA ASP A 14 5.92 9.89 31.99
C ASP A 14 5.37 8.89 30.97
N LEU A 15 4.03 8.85 30.78
CA LEU A 15 3.34 8.03 29.80
C LEU A 15 2.35 8.90 29.00
N LEU A 16 2.55 8.98 27.71
CA LEU A 16 1.65 9.67 26.77
C LEU A 16 0.81 8.62 26.01
N MET A 17 -0.50 8.66 26.19
CA MET A 17 -1.45 7.79 25.51
C MET A 17 -2.18 8.57 24.42
N LEU A 18 -2.07 8.13 23.16
CA LEU A 18 -2.62 8.81 21.99
C LEU A 18 -3.52 7.86 21.19
N ASP A 19 -4.75 8.28 20.97
CA ASP A 19 -5.72 7.58 20.14
C ASP A 19 -5.96 8.38 18.87
N GLU A 20 -5.55 7.81 17.71
CA GLU A 20 -5.62 8.42 16.38
C GLU A 20 -5.19 9.90 16.35
N PRO A 21 -3.98 10.24 16.83
CA PRO A 21 -3.55 11.63 16.96
C PRO A 21 -3.31 12.33 15.61
N THR A 22 -3.17 11.56 14.54
CA THR A 22 -2.93 12.04 13.17
C THR A 22 -4.21 12.55 12.51
N ASN A 23 -5.38 12.14 13.00
CA ASN A 23 -6.66 12.58 12.46
C ASN A 23 -6.82 14.10 12.55
N HIS A 24 -7.19 14.74 11.45
CA HIS A 24 -7.43 16.19 11.34
C HIS A 24 -6.16 17.07 11.44
N LEU A 25 -4.96 16.49 11.45
CA LEU A 25 -3.73 17.24 11.31
C LEU A 25 -3.38 17.38 9.81
N ASP A 26 -2.98 18.58 9.38
CA ASP A 26 -2.39 18.74 8.05
C ASP A 26 -0.96 18.19 8.03
N LEU A 27 -0.44 17.93 6.84
CA LEU A 27 0.89 17.32 6.65
C LEU A 27 2.02 18.11 7.32
N GLU A 28 1.96 19.43 7.34
CA GLU A 28 2.96 20.29 8.02
C GLU A 28 2.89 20.11 9.54
N THR A 29 1.67 20.16 10.11
CA THR A 29 1.45 19.94 11.55
C THR A 29 1.80 18.51 11.95
N LEU A 30 1.49 17.52 11.10
CA LEU A 30 1.82 16.12 11.34
C LEU A 30 3.34 15.92 11.41
N GLY A 31 4.09 16.47 10.44
CA GLY A 31 5.56 16.40 10.44
C GLY A 31 6.18 17.06 11.66
N TRP A 32 5.67 18.25 12.06
CA TRP A 32 6.10 18.91 13.30
C TRP A 32 5.80 18.03 14.53
N PHE A 33 4.59 17.48 14.64
CA PHE A 33 4.16 16.65 15.76
C PHE A 33 5.01 15.38 15.87
N GLN A 34 5.27 14.70 14.76
CA GLN A 34 6.14 13.54 14.70
C GLN A 34 7.56 13.86 15.19
N ASN A 35 8.10 15.02 14.79
CA ASN A 35 9.41 15.47 15.24
C ASN A 35 9.46 15.80 16.75
N GLN A 36 8.36 16.31 17.34
CA GLN A 36 8.27 16.50 18.79
C GLN A 36 8.20 15.17 19.53
N LEU A 37 7.39 14.22 19.04
CA LEU A 37 7.27 12.90 19.67
C LEU A 37 8.56 12.07 19.57
N SER A 38 9.33 12.20 18.50
CA SER A 38 10.61 11.48 18.37
C SER A 38 11.69 11.95 19.38
N ARG A 39 11.49 13.15 19.99
CA ARG A 39 12.36 13.71 21.03
C ARG A 39 11.77 13.57 22.44
N TYR A 40 10.58 12.98 22.53
CA TYR A 40 9.89 12.85 23.81
C TYR A 40 10.64 11.87 24.71
N SER A 41 10.89 12.28 25.98
CA SER A 41 11.67 11.48 26.94
C SER A 41 10.87 10.42 27.66
N GLY A 42 9.53 10.55 27.71
CA GLY A 42 8.64 9.59 28.32
C GLY A 42 8.24 8.45 27.39
N ALA A 43 7.48 7.50 27.91
CA ALA A 43 6.90 6.41 27.13
C ALA A 43 5.72 6.90 26.28
N ILE A 44 5.59 6.40 25.06
CA ILE A 44 4.46 6.70 24.16
C ILE A 44 3.72 5.40 23.86
N LEU A 45 2.41 5.40 24.10
CA LEU A 45 1.50 4.35 23.63
C LEU A 45 0.49 4.98 22.67
N THR A 46 0.53 4.59 21.40
CA THR A 46 -0.33 5.19 20.38
C THR A 46 -1.10 4.15 19.59
N ILE A 47 -2.33 4.50 19.22
CA ILE A 47 -3.12 3.82 18.20
C ILE A 47 -3.16 4.75 17.00
N SER A 48 -2.76 4.26 15.83
CA SER A 48 -2.87 5.01 14.58
C SER A 48 -2.96 4.09 13.37
N HIS A 49 -3.64 4.57 12.34
CA HIS A 49 -3.72 3.94 11.02
C HIS A 49 -2.76 4.58 10.00
N ASP A 50 -1.95 5.55 10.43
CA ASP A 50 -0.93 6.18 9.59
C ASP A 50 0.39 5.44 9.68
N ARG A 51 0.77 4.75 8.58
CA ARG A 51 2.02 3.97 8.47
C ARG A 51 3.26 4.83 8.63
N ALA A 52 3.27 6.03 8.04
CA ALA A 52 4.42 6.91 8.09
C ALA A 52 4.65 7.41 9.53
N PHE A 53 3.55 7.72 10.23
CA PHE A 53 3.59 8.09 11.64
C PHE A 53 4.12 6.97 12.52
N LEU A 54 3.59 5.75 12.39
CA LEU A 54 4.06 4.59 13.16
C LEU A 54 5.52 4.24 12.89
N ASN A 55 5.94 4.31 11.61
CA ASN A 55 7.33 4.04 11.24
C ASN A 55 8.32 5.05 11.80
N GLY A 56 7.89 6.30 11.97
CA GLY A 56 8.76 7.37 12.47
C GLY A 56 8.89 7.46 13.99
N ILE A 57 7.95 6.83 14.75
CA ILE A 57 7.91 7.00 16.21
C ILE A 57 8.05 5.68 16.95
N CYS A 58 7.50 4.58 16.42
CA CYS A 58 7.38 3.35 17.18
C CYS A 58 8.64 2.47 17.11
N ASP A 59 9.14 2.06 18.28
CA ASP A 59 10.21 1.06 18.45
C ASP A 59 9.66 -0.36 18.65
N GLY A 60 8.35 -0.50 18.84
CA GLY A 60 7.67 -1.76 19.02
C GLY A 60 6.18 -1.65 18.67
N ILE A 61 5.63 -2.74 18.14
CA ILE A 61 4.22 -2.87 17.80
C ILE A 61 3.57 -3.90 18.71
N LEU A 62 2.40 -3.56 19.24
CA LEU A 62 1.53 -4.45 20.00
C LEU A 62 0.33 -4.82 19.16
N GLU A 63 0.25 -6.05 18.70
CA GLU A 63 -0.90 -6.57 17.96
C GLU A 63 -1.87 -7.26 18.93
N ILE A 64 -3.13 -6.87 18.89
CA ILE A 64 -4.22 -7.53 19.59
C ILE A 64 -4.98 -8.37 18.57
N ALA A 65 -4.84 -9.70 18.68
CA ALA A 65 -5.53 -10.64 17.80
C ALA A 65 -6.09 -11.81 18.62
N HIS A 66 -7.35 -12.20 18.38
CA HIS A 66 -8.04 -13.30 19.08
C HIS A 66 -7.97 -13.23 20.61
N GLY A 67 -8.05 -12.02 21.17
CA GLY A 67 -7.97 -11.80 22.63
C GLY A 67 -6.56 -12.01 23.22
N ARG A 68 -5.53 -12.13 22.39
CA ARG A 68 -4.13 -12.25 22.79
C ARG A 68 -3.33 -11.05 22.32
N LEU A 69 -2.37 -10.66 23.14
CA LEU A 69 -1.43 -9.58 22.83
C LEU A 69 -0.11 -10.18 22.31
N HIS A 70 0.28 -9.74 21.13
CA HIS A 70 1.56 -10.11 20.51
C HIS A 70 2.43 -8.88 20.38
N ARG A 71 3.65 -8.96 20.92
CA ARG A 71 4.65 -7.90 20.82
C ARG A 71 5.63 -8.21 19.69
N TYR A 72 5.83 -7.22 18.82
CA TYR A 72 6.84 -7.23 17.76
C TYR A 72 7.84 -6.11 18.02
N GLN A 73 9.11 -6.36 17.77
CA GLN A 73 10.18 -5.39 17.97
C GLN A 73 10.49 -4.67 16.64
N GLY A 74 10.59 -3.36 16.70
CA GLY A 74 10.86 -2.50 15.55
C GLY A 74 9.63 -1.71 15.10
N ASN A 75 9.79 -0.98 14.01
CA ASN A 75 8.76 -0.15 13.41
C ASN A 75 7.66 -0.99 12.69
N TYR A 76 6.69 -0.31 12.09
CA TYR A 76 5.55 -0.96 11.44
C TYR A 76 5.96 -1.84 10.25
N ASP A 77 6.91 -1.43 9.43
CA ASP A 77 7.37 -2.23 8.27
C ASP A 77 8.05 -3.53 8.73
N ARG A 78 8.83 -3.46 9.80
CA ARG A 78 9.44 -4.64 10.41
C ARG A 78 8.41 -5.58 11.04
N TYR A 79 7.36 -5.01 11.65
CA TYR A 79 6.21 -5.79 12.12
C TYR A 79 5.56 -6.59 10.99
N LEU A 80 5.27 -5.95 9.84
CA LEU A 80 4.66 -6.62 8.69
C LEU A 80 5.50 -7.82 8.22
N SER A 81 6.82 -7.64 8.15
CA SER A 81 7.74 -8.72 7.76
C SER A 81 7.73 -9.88 8.77
N GLN A 82 7.82 -9.57 10.07
CA GLN A 82 7.78 -10.58 11.14
C GLN A 82 6.43 -11.30 11.20
N LYS A 83 5.33 -10.57 11.00
CA LYS A 83 3.99 -11.15 10.94
C LYS A 83 3.84 -12.13 9.79
N ALA A 84 4.24 -11.73 8.58
CA ALA A 84 4.20 -12.59 7.38
C ALA A 84 5.04 -13.87 7.57
N GLU A 85 6.22 -13.77 8.15
CA GLU A 85 7.08 -14.92 8.47
C GLU A 85 6.41 -15.86 9.49
N ARG A 86 5.87 -15.32 10.57
CA ARG A 86 5.14 -16.09 11.59
C ARG A 86 3.92 -16.80 11.02
N GLU A 87 3.13 -16.14 10.20
CA GLU A 87 1.96 -16.73 9.53
C GLU A 87 2.37 -17.85 8.56
N ALA A 88 3.47 -17.66 7.82
CA ALA A 88 4.02 -18.70 6.96
C ALA A 88 4.47 -19.94 7.76
N GLN A 89 5.16 -19.74 8.88
CA GLN A 89 5.57 -20.80 9.80
C GLN A 89 4.35 -21.53 10.38
N HIS A 90 3.34 -20.79 10.83
CA HIS A 90 2.11 -21.36 11.37
C HIS A 90 1.36 -22.20 10.32
N ARG A 91 1.25 -21.71 9.08
CA ARG A 91 0.65 -22.45 7.95
C ARG A 91 1.43 -23.73 7.62
N ALA A 92 2.76 -23.67 7.66
CA ALA A 92 3.59 -24.84 7.43
C ALA A 92 3.43 -25.88 8.55
N ALA A 93 3.44 -25.45 9.81
CA ALA A 93 3.24 -26.31 10.98
C ALA A 93 1.85 -26.99 10.94
N TYR A 94 0.79 -26.23 10.65
CA TYR A 94 -0.57 -26.76 10.51
C TYR A 94 -0.64 -27.80 9.39
N ARG A 95 -0.11 -27.53 8.20
CA ARG A 95 -0.10 -28.47 7.08
C ARG A 95 0.64 -29.77 7.41
N ASN A 96 1.78 -29.66 8.10
CA ASN A 96 2.55 -30.83 8.52
C ASN A 96 1.75 -31.67 9.53
N GLN A 97 1.15 -31.03 10.54
CA GLN A 97 0.30 -31.73 11.51
C GLN A 97 -0.92 -32.40 10.86
N GLN A 98 -1.59 -31.73 9.91
CA GLN A 98 -2.71 -32.32 9.18
C GLN A 98 -2.30 -33.57 8.37
N ARG A 99 -1.10 -33.55 7.75
CA ARG A 99 -0.56 -34.74 7.07
C ARG A 99 -0.27 -35.86 8.05
N GLU A 100 0.27 -35.59 9.23
CA GLU A 100 0.52 -36.58 10.26
C GLU A 100 -0.79 -37.18 10.79
N ILE A 101 -1.80 -36.34 11.07
CA ILE A 101 -3.13 -36.79 11.48
C ILE A 101 -3.74 -37.72 10.42
N ALA A 102 -3.74 -37.27 9.15
CA ALA A 102 -4.27 -38.08 8.05
C ALA A 102 -3.55 -39.43 7.91
N HIS A 103 -2.23 -39.47 8.09
CA HIS A 103 -1.44 -40.69 8.08
C HIS A 103 -1.83 -41.64 9.22
N HIS A 104 -2.03 -41.12 10.44
CA HIS A 104 -2.49 -41.90 11.59
C HIS A 104 -3.93 -42.43 11.37
N GLU A 105 -4.84 -41.60 10.89
CA GLU A 105 -6.22 -41.97 10.61
C GLU A 105 -6.31 -43.06 9.53
N ASP A 106 -5.49 -42.96 8.46
CA ASP A 106 -5.44 -43.94 7.38
C ASP A 106 -4.91 -45.30 7.90
N PHE A 107 -3.87 -45.27 8.74
CA PHE A 107 -3.39 -46.50 9.41
C PHE A 107 -4.46 -47.12 10.29
N ILE A 108 -5.15 -46.34 11.11
CA ILE A 108 -6.21 -46.79 11.99
C ILE A 108 -7.36 -47.43 11.13
N ARG A 109 -7.78 -46.76 10.07
CA ARG A 109 -8.82 -47.23 9.16
C ARG A 109 -8.49 -48.59 8.54
N ARG A 110 -7.23 -48.78 8.09
CA ARG A 110 -6.79 -50.05 7.42
C ARG A 110 -6.60 -51.20 8.38
N PHE A 111 -6.17 -50.93 9.63
CA PHE A 111 -5.70 -51.97 10.53
C PHE A 111 -6.55 -52.18 11.79
N ARG A 112 -7.59 -51.39 12.04
CA ARG A 112 -8.47 -51.50 13.22
C ARG A 112 -9.12 -52.87 13.36
N ALA A 113 -9.47 -53.52 12.24
CA ALA A 113 -10.15 -54.83 12.23
C ALA A 113 -9.18 -56.02 12.23
N LYS A 114 -7.85 -55.83 12.09
CA LYS A 114 -6.88 -56.92 12.05
C LYS A 114 -6.34 -57.21 13.45
N ALA A 115 -6.61 -58.40 14.02
CA ALA A 115 -6.22 -58.79 15.36
C ALA A 115 -4.71 -58.63 15.62
N SER A 116 -3.83 -58.94 14.65
CA SER A 116 -2.39 -58.84 14.74
C SER A 116 -1.85 -57.37 14.85
N LYS A 117 -2.68 -56.38 14.51
CA LYS A 117 -2.30 -54.95 14.50
C LYS A 117 -3.19 -54.06 15.36
N ALA A 118 -4.18 -54.67 16.07
CA ALA A 118 -5.12 -53.93 16.92
C ALA A 118 -4.42 -53.07 18.02
N SER A 119 -3.40 -53.64 18.64
CA SER A 119 -2.60 -52.92 19.67
C SER A 119 -1.88 -51.67 19.10
N GLN A 120 -1.32 -51.79 17.87
CA GLN A 120 -0.67 -50.65 17.21
C GLN A 120 -1.69 -49.58 16.79
N ALA A 121 -2.88 -49.98 16.32
CA ALA A 121 -3.96 -49.05 16.01
C ALA A 121 -4.45 -48.29 17.24
N GLN A 122 -4.61 -48.99 18.39
CA GLN A 122 -4.97 -48.37 19.68
C GLN A 122 -3.89 -47.39 20.18
N ALA A 123 -2.60 -47.72 20.03
CA ALA A 123 -1.52 -46.80 20.39
C ALA A 123 -1.57 -45.50 19.57
N ARG A 124 -1.87 -45.58 18.26
CA ARG A 124 -2.03 -44.40 17.38
C ARG A 124 -3.28 -43.60 17.71
N ILE A 125 -4.39 -44.23 18.10
CA ILE A 125 -5.58 -43.49 18.58
C ILE A 125 -5.21 -42.66 19.81
N LYS A 126 -4.56 -43.27 20.81
CA LYS A 126 -4.12 -42.57 22.01
C LYS A 126 -3.12 -41.45 21.70
N GLN A 127 -2.29 -41.60 20.68
CA GLN A 127 -1.37 -40.54 20.23
C GLN A 127 -2.13 -39.36 19.64
N LEU A 128 -3.14 -39.59 18.77
CA LEU A 128 -4.01 -38.56 18.22
C LEU A 128 -4.84 -37.85 19.30
N GLU A 129 -5.32 -38.58 20.31
CA GLU A 129 -6.08 -38.00 21.44
C GLU A 129 -5.22 -37.07 22.31
N LYS A 130 -3.91 -37.35 22.43
CA LYS A 130 -2.94 -36.52 23.20
C LYS A 130 -2.32 -35.40 22.39
N MET A 131 -2.53 -35.37 21.09
CA MET A 131 -1.91 -34.40 20.21
C MET A 131 -2.58 -33.02 20.39
N ASP A 132 -1.80 -32.01 20.79
CA ASP A 132 -2.24 -30.63 20.81
C ASP A 132 -2.48 -30.15 19.37
N ARG A 133 -3.73 -29.90 19.04
CA ARG A 133 -4.12 -29.50 17.69
C ARG A 133 -3.76 -28.02 17.45
N ILE A 134 -2.98 -27.79 16.42
CA ILE A 134 -2.68 -26.44 15.92
C ILE A 134 -3.99 -25.89 15.32
N PRO A 135 -4.46 -24.71 15.75
CA PRO A 135 -5.65 -24.11 15.17
C PRO A 135 -5.46 -23.86 13.66
N ALA A 136 -6.54 -24.02 12.90
CA ALA A 136 -6.49 -23.72 11.47
C ALA A 136 -6.03 -22.26 11.26
N PRO A 137 -5.08 -22.01 10.35
CA PRO A 137 -4.73 -20.65 9.97
C PRO A 137 -5.99 -19.95 9.43
N GLU A 138 -6.08 -18.65 9.68
CA GLU A 138 -7.14 -17.88 9.03
C GLU A 138 -7.07 -18.10 7.52
N ALA A 139 -8.25 -18.37 6.94
CA ALA A 139 -8.35 -18.41 5.51
C ALA A 139 -7.83 -17.07 4.97
N GLU A 140 -6.81 -17.13 4.13
CA GLU A 140 -6.46 -15.92 3.36
C GLU A 140 -7.78 -15.41 2.78
N ALA A 141 -8.11 -14.16 3.10
CA ALA A 141 -9.21 -13.53 2.39
C ALA A 141 -8.82 -13.67 0.91
N GLU A 142 -9.53 -14.58 0.20
CA GLU A 142 -9.33 -14.70 -1.23
C GLU A 142 -9.32 -13.28 -1.76
N THR A 143 -8.19 -12.84 -2.26
CA THR A 143 -8.11 -11.59 -3.02
C THR A 143 -8.92 -11.87 -4.27
N LEU A 144 -10.23 -11.73 -4.14
CA LEU A 144 -11.12 -11.76 -5.28
C LEU A 144 -10.56 -10.72 -6.25
N SER A 145 -10.02 -11.18 -7.36
CA SER A 145 -9.54 -10.32 -8.43
C SER A 145 -10.75 -9.68 -9.10
N PHE A 146 -11.33 -8.73 -8.37
CA PHE A 146 -12.44 -7.95 -8.86
C PHE A 146 -11.89 -6.87 -9.80
N ARG A 147 -12.35 -6.87 -11.05
CA ARG A 147 -12.07 -5.75 -11.97
C ARG A 147 -13.07 -4.64 -11.70
N PHE A 148 -12.57 -3.53 -11.18
CA PHE A 148 -13.37 -2.33 -10.99
C PHE A 148 -13.98 -1.87 -12.31
N PRO A 149 -15.28 -1.52 -12.35
CA PRO A 149 -15.89 -0.91 -13.51
C PRO A 149 -15.09 0.33 -13.91
N GLN A 150 -14.92 0.52 -15.20
CA GLN A 150 -14.20 1.68 -15.70
C GLN A 150 -15.19 2.79 -16.12
N PRO A 151 -14.82 4.06 -15.97
CA PRO A 151 -15.68 5.17 -16.37
C PRO A 151 -15.81 5.30 -17.87
N GLU A 152 -16.83 5.99 -18.32
CA GLU A 152 -16.99 6.40 -19.70
C GLU A 152 -15.90 7.40 -20.11
N ARG A 153 -15.54 7.43 -21.37
CA ARG A 153 -14.49 8.33 -21.88
C ARG A 153 -14.95 9.79 -21.82
N SER A 154 -14.13 10.67 -21.26
CA SER A 154 -14.29 12.13 -21.31
C SER A 154 -13.47 12.75 -22.45
N GLY A 155 -13.75 14.04 -22.74
CA GLY A 155 -12.87 14.88 -23.56
C GLY A 155 -11.48 15.05 -22.96
N GLN A 156 -10.54 15.66 -23.72
CA GLN A 156 -9.15 15.90 -23.28
C GLN A 156 -9.10 16.89 -22.11
N ARG A 157 -9.83 18.01 -22.19
CA ARG A 157 -10.04 18.93 -21.07
C ARG A 157 -11.19 18.42 -20.23
N VAL A 158 -10.95 18.23 -18.94
CA VAL A 158 -11.94 17.70 -18.01
C VAL A 158 -12.61 18.80 -17.22
N ALA A 159 -11.83 19.76 -16.73
CA ALA A 159 -12.37 20.94 -16.04
C ALA A 159 -11.47 22.15 -16.24
N THR A 160 -12.07 23.33 -16.38
CA THR A 160 -11.37 24.60 -16.46
C THR A 160 -11.98 25.61 -15.49
N LEU A 161 -11.16 26.22 -14.68
CA LEU A 161 -11.50 27.37 -13.85
C LEU A 161 -10.73 28.58 -14.39
N ASN A 162 -11.42 29.70 -14.63
CA ASN A 162 -10.82 30.91 -15.13
C ASN A 162 -11.18 32.09 -14.22
N LYS A 163 -10.18 32.64 -13.53
CA LYS A 163 -10.27 33.79 -12.61
C LYS A 163 -11.43 33.67 -11.62
N VAL A 164 -11.64 32.48 -11.08
CA VAL A 164 -12.73 32.23 -10.14
C VAL A 164 -12.48 32.95 -8.82
N ARG A 165 -13.50 33.68 -8.36
CA ARG A 165 -13.57 34.29 -7.03
C ARG A 165 -14.55 33.50 -6.17
N GLN A 166 -14.16 33.22 -4.94
CA GLN A 166 -14.99 32.53 -3.96
C GLN A 166 -14.75 33.08 -2.55
N ALA A 167 -15.82 33.48 -1.88
CA ALA A 167 -15.79 33.86 -0.48
C ALA A 167 -16.94 33.20 0.30
N TYR A 168 -16.83 33.18 1.61
CA TYR A 168 -17.88 32.81 2.57
C TYR A 168 -18.09 33.98 3.53
N GLY A 169 -19.12 34.80 3.24
CA GLY A 169 -19.30 36.07 3.94
C GLY A 169 -18.07 36.98 3.71
N ASP A 170 -17.47 37.46 4.79
CA ASP A 170 -16.28 38.32 4.72
C ASP A 170 -14.96 37.55 4.50
N HIS A 171 -14.99 36.23 4.55
CA HIS A 171 -13.79 35.40 4.40
C HIS A 171 -13.54 35.04 2.94
N LEU A 172 -12.58 35.75 2.32
CA LEU A 172 -12.11 35.47 0.96
C LEU A 172 -11.26 34.20 0.94
N VAL A 173 -11.66 33.21 0.14
CA VAL A 173 -10.91 31.96 -0.04
C VAL A 173 -10.06 32.00 -1.31
N TYR A 174 -10.65 32.43 -2.42
CA TYR A 174 -9.97 32.58 -3.71
C TYR A 174 -10.36 33.89 -4.37
N GLU A 175 -9.37 34.61 -4.93
CA GLU A 175 -9.61 35.88 -5.63
C GLU A 175 -9.53 35.73 -7.16
N ASN A 176 -8.54 34.99 -7.65
CA ASN A 176 -8.28 34.82 -9.08
C ASN A 176 -7.82 33.37 -9.35
N LEU A 177 -8.62 32.40 -8.95
CA LEU A 177 -8.27 30.99 -9.13
C LEU A 177 -8.40 30.59 -10.60
N SER A 178 -7.28 30.16 -11.20
CA SER A 178 -7.26 29.57 -12.53
C SER A 178 -6.62 28.18 -12.46
N LEU A 179 -7.31 27.20 -13.02
CA LEU A 179 -6.88 25.80 -13.02
C LEU A 179 -7.39 25.11 -14.29
N GLU A 180 -6.51 24.38 -14.95
CA GLU A 180 -6.84 23.48 -16.03
C GLU A 180 -6.53 22.04 -15.62
N VAL A 181 -7.48 21.15 -15.83
CA VAL A 181 -7.39 19.72 -15.50
C VAL A 181 -7.59 18.92 -16.78
N GLU A 182 -6.60 18.11 -17.09
CA GLU A 182 -6.62 17.23 -18.25
C GLU A 182 -7.06 15.80 -17.88
N LYS A 183 -7.41 15.07 -18.92
CA LYS A 183 -7.79 13.67 -18.81
C LYS A 183 -6.65 12.82 -18.25
N LEU A 184 -6.98 11.84 -17.40
CA LEU A 184 -6.04 10.90 -16.75
C LEU A 184 -5.08 11.54 -15.76
N GLU A 185 -5.22 12.82 -15.46
CA GLU A 185 -4.42 13.43 -14.40
C GLU A 185 -4.79 12.85 -13.04
N ARG A 186 -3.77 12.75 -12.18
CA ARG A 186 -3.89 12.33 -10.78
C ARG A 186 -3.28 13.42 -9.92
N ILE A 187 -4.13 14.28 -9.39
CA ILE A 187 -3.75 15.52 -8.71
C ILE A 187 -3.99 15.39 -7.23
N VAL A 188 -2.98 15.62 -6.41
CA VAL A 188 -3.15 15.85 -4.98
C VAL A 188 -3.13 17.34 -4.66
N LEU A 189 -4.07 17.77 -3.81
CA LEU A 189 -4.13 19.12 -3.27
C LEU A 189 -3.50 19.12 -1.88
N VAL A 190 -2.45 19.91 -1.69
CA VAL A 190 -1.72 20.03 -0.41
C VAL A 190 -1.77 21.45 0.11
N GLY A 191 -1.57 21.65 1.41
CA GLY A 191 -1.56 22.95 2.06
C GLY A 191 -2.18 22.90 3.46
N PRO A 192 -2.06 23.96 4.25
CA PRO A 192 -2.57 24.01 5.61
C PRO A 192 -4.09 23.83 5.68
N ASN A 193 -4.58 23.45 6.86
CA ASN A 193 -6.02 23.37 7.08
C ASN A 193 -6.65 24.75 6.99
N GLY A 194 -7.81 24.83 6.31
CA GLY A 194 -8.47 26.11 6.04
C GLY A 194 -7.97 26.85 4.79
N ALA A 195 -6.94 26.35 4.09
CA ALA A 195 -6.40 26.99 2.88
C ALA A 195 -7.35 26.97 1.67
N GLY A 196 -8.48 26.25 1.73
CA GLY A 196 -9.46 26.20 0.65
C GLY A 196 -9.47 24.89 -0.15
N LYS A 197 -8.69 23.84 0.25
CA LYS A 197 -8.62 22.56 -0.49
C LYS A 197 -10.00 21.96 -0.78
N SER A 198 -10.83 21.78 0.25
CA SER A 198 -12.19 21.25 0.10
C SER A 198 -13.11 22.21 -0.68
N THR A 199 -12.88 23.52 -0.58
CA THR A 199 -13.61 24.53 -1.36
C THR A 199 -13.33 24.37 -2.85
N LEU A 200 -12.07 24.14 -3.24
CA LEU A 200 -11.71 23.86 -4.64
C LEU A 200 -12.43 22.61 -5.18
N LEU A 201 -12.41 21.51 -4.39
CA LEU A 201 -13.15 20.30 -4.79
C LEU A 201 -14.65 20.56 -4.93
N LYS A 202 -15.26 21.32 -4.01
CA LYS A 202 -16.69 21.70 -4.08
C LYS A 202 -17.01 22.60 -5.28
N ILE A 203 -16.11 23.53 -5.64
CA ILE A 203 -16.24 24.34 -6.85
C ILE A 203 -16.23 23.44 -8.07
N LEU A 204 -15.27 22.54 -8.22
CA LEU A 204 -15.20 21.58 -9.33
C LEU A 204 -16.41 20.64 -9.38
N ALA A 205 -16.96 20.27 -8.22
CA ALA A 205 -18.14 19.41 -8.11
C ALA A 205 -19.49 20.14 -8.30
N GLU A 206 -19.46 21.45 -8.60
CA GLU A 206 -20.68 22.29 -8.71
C GLU A 206 -21.55 22.32 -7.44
N LEU A 207 -20.96 22.10 -6.28
CA LEU A 207 -21.66 22.09 -5.00
C LEU A 207 -21.76 23.46 -4.33
N VAL A 208 -20.90 24.39 -4.78
CA VAL A 208 -20.86 25.76 -4.28
C VAL A 208 -20.89 26.70 -5.49
N PRO A 209 -21.81 27.70 -5.51
CA PRO A 209 -21.84 28.72 -6.56
C PRO A 209 -20.57 29.58 -6.46
N ILE A 210 -20.00 29.95 -7.57
CA ILE A 210 -18.88 30.89 -7.66
C ILE A 210 -19.42 32.32 -7.68
N GLU A 211 -18.73 33.25 -7.04
CA GLU A 211 -19.14 34.67 -7.01
C GLU A 211 -18.83 35.37 -8.35
N SER A 212 -17.69 35.08 -8.97
CA SER A 212 -17.30 35.58 -10.27
C SER A 212 -16.24 34.66 -10.91
N GLY A 213 -15.97 34.87 -12.20
CA GLY A 213 -15.13 34.00 -13.01
C GLY A 213 -15.95 32.97 -13.77
N GLU A 214 -15.27 32.01 -14.37
CA GLU A 214 -15.89 30.97 -15.19
C GLU A 214 -15.45 29.59 -14.72
N ARG A 215 -16.40 28.65 -14.71
CA ARG A 215 -16.16 27.23 -14.50
C ARG A 215 -16.79 26.45 -15.63
N GLU A 216 -15.98 25.67 -16.32
CA GLU A 216 -16.41 24.82 -17.42
C GLU A 216 -16.01 23.37 -17.16
N LEU A 217 -16.97 22.46 -17.33
CA LEU A 217 -16.68 21.04 -17.42
C LEU A 217 -16.56 20.63 -18.88
N GLY A 218 -15.59 19.76 -19.16
CA GLY A 218 -15.35 19.27 -20.51
C GLY A 218 -16.48 18.41 -21.06
N HIS A 219 -16.39 18.09 -22.35
CA HIS A 219 -17.39 17.26 -23.03
C HIS A 219 -17.47 15.85 -22.36
N GLN A 220 -18.71 15.40 -22.10
CA GLN A 220 -19.03 14.10 -21.47
C GLN A 220 -18.35 13.89 -20.10
N VAL A 221 -18.06 14.93 -19.35
CA VAL A 221 -17.53 14.81 -18.00
C VAL A 221 -18.66 14.50 -17.03
N SER A 222 -18.52 13.39 -16.32
CA SER A 222 -19.34 13.02 -15.16
C SER A 222 -18.51 13.18 -13.89
N VAL A 223 -19.01 13.97 -12.94
CA VAL A 223 -18.32 14.28 -11.70
C VAL A 223 -18.86 13.43 -10.56
N GLY A 224 -17.97 12.81 -9.81
CA GLY A 224 -18.28 12.19 -8.53
C GLY A 224 -17.46 12.84 -7.43
N TYR A 225 -18.14 13.28 -6.39
CA TYR A 225 -17.51 13.88 -5.22
C TYR A 225 -17.74 13.03 -3.98
N PHE A 226 -16.68 12.65 -3.32
CA PHE A 226 -16.67 11.97 -2.03
C PHE A 226 -16.17 12.92 -0.94
N SER A 227 -16.89 13.00 0.15
CA SER A 227 -16.45 13.64 1.40
C SER A 227 -17.11 12.96 2.58
N GLN A 228 -16.52 13.14 3.75
CA GLN A 228 -17.05 12.60 4.99
C GLN A 228 -18.52 13.05 5.26
N GLN A 229 -18.89 14.26 4.88
CA GLN A 229 -20.25 14.80 5.05
C GLN A 229 -21.29 14.14 4.12
N ARG A 230 -20.87 13.47 3.03
CA ARG A 230 -21.80 12.80 2.10
C ARG A 230 -22.24 11.40 2.52
N VAL A 231 -21.74 10.91 3.63
CA VAL A 231 -22.26 9.69 4.28
C VAL A 231 -23.76 9.84 4.62
N ASP A 232 -24.23 11.05 4.84
CA ASP A 232 -25.66 11.36 5.11
C ASP A 232 -26.59 11.12 3.90
N LEU A 233 -26.04 10.90 2.70
CA LEU A 233 -26.81 10.59 1.49
C LEU A 233 -27.15 9.10 1.32
N LEU A 234 -26.68 8.24 2.23
CA LEU A 234 -27.03 6.82 2.24
C LEU A 234 -28.47 6.64 2.75
N ASN A 235 -29.22 5.74 2.11
CA ASN A 235 -30.54 5.38 2.59
C ASN A 235 -30.40 4.45 3.82
N LEU A 236 -30.76 4.96 4.99
CA LEU A 236 -30.59 4.25 6.27
C LEU A 236 -31.44 2.98 6.41
N GLU A 237 -32.52 2.86 5.63
CA GLU A 237 -33.41 1.68 5.66
C GLU A 237 -32.96 0.56 4.73
N ASN A 238 -32.10 0.82 3.76
CA ASN A 238 -31.54 -0.19 2.89
C ASN A 238 -30.58 -1.11 3.65
N THR A 239 -30.40 -2.33 3.13
CA THR A 239 -29.24 -3.17 3.51
C THR A 239 -27.97 -2.61 2.86
N VAL A 240 -26.80 -3.01 3.36
CA VAL A 240 -25.51 -2.66 2.76
C VAL A 240 -25.46 -3.07 1.28
N LEU A 241 -25.96 -4.27 0.96
CA LEU A 241 -26.00 -4.78 -0.39
C LEU A 241 -26.97 -3.98 -1.29
N ASP A 242 -28.18 -3.73 -0.82
CA ASP A 242 -29.18 -2.98 -1.60
C ASP A 242 -28.68 -1.56 -1.87
N GLU A 243 -28.08 -0.93 -0.85
CA GLU A 243 -27.53 0.41 -0.97
C GLU A 243 -26.35 0.45 -1.95
N ALA A 244 -25.46 -0.55 -1.93
CA ALA A 244 -24.36 -0.67 -2.89
C ALA A 244 -24.87 -0.87 -4.31
N MET A 245 -25.94 -1.64 -4.50
CA MET A 245 -26.53 -1.93 -5.81
C MET A 245 -27.38 -0.80 -6.41
N GLN A 246 -27.76 0.20 -5.65
CA GLN A 246 -28.73 1.22 -6.02
C GLN A 246 -28.40 1.99 -7.31
N LYS A 247 -27.11 2.18 -7.63
CA LYS A 247 -26.63 2.91 -8.83
C LYS A 247 -25.79 2.05 -9.78
N VAL A 248 -25.77 0.75 -9.56
CA VAL A 248 -24.95 -0.16 -10.36
C VAL A 248 -25.61 -0.37 -11.74
N LYS A 249 -24.81 -0.24 -12.79
CA LYS A 249 -25.28 -0.55 -14.16
C LYS A 249 -25.63 -2.04 -14.26
N THR A 250 -26.63 -2.37 -15.04
CA THR A 250 -27.22 -3.72 -15.21
C THR A 250 -26.22 -4.84 -15.56
N GLN A 251 -24.99 -4.50 -15.89
CA GLN A 251 -23.94 -5.45 -16.32
C GLN A 251 -23.06 -5.97 -15.17
N VAL A 252 -23.21 -5.48 -13.93
CA VAL A 252 -22.42 -5.92 -12.78
C VAL A 252 -23.22 -6.97 -12.00
N HIS A 253 -22.66 -8.17 -11.84
CA HIS A 253 -23.32 -9.24 -11.11
C HIS A 253 -23.32 -8.98 -9.61
N THR A 254 -24.36 -9.42 -8.90
CA THR A 254 -24.47 -9.30 -7.44
C THR A 254 -23.26 -9.92 -6.71
N GLN A 255 -22.66 -10.97 -7.31
CA GLN A 255 -21.47 -11.62 -6.76
C GLN A 255 -20.25 -10.71 -6.80
N ASP A 256 -20.09 -9.89 -7.84
CA ASP A 256 -19.03 -8.91 -7.96
C ASP A 256 -19.17 -7.78 -6.93
N VAL A 257 -20.41 -7.32 -6.72
CA VAL A 257 -20.72 -6.33 -5.67
C VAL A 257 -20.40 -6.88 -4.28
N ARG A 258 -20.74 -8.16 -4.01
CA ARG A 258 -20.37 -8.81 -2.75
C ARG A 258 -18.87 -8.98 -2.59
N GLY A 259 -18.16 -9.33 -3.66
CA GLY A 259 -16.70 -9.39 -3.67
C GLY A 259 -16.08 -8.04 -3.30
N MET A 260 -16.58 -6.96 -3.90
CA MET A 260 -16.12 -5.61 -3.59
C MET A 260 -16.45 -5.22 -2.12
N LEU A 261 -17.67 -5.46 -1.67
CA LEU A 261 -18.04 -5.23 -0.28
C LEU A 261 -17.12 -6.02 0.68
N GLY A 262 -16.78 -7.27 0.34
CA GLY A 262 -15.83 -8.09 1.11
C GLY A 262 -14.42 -7.49 1.17
N THR A 263 -13.93 -6.91 0.08
CA THR A 263 -12.65 -6.18 0.02
C THR A 263 -12.65 -4.97 0.96
N PHE A 264 -13.81 -4.32 1.14
CA PHE A 264 -14.02 -3.21 2.08
C PHE A 264 -14.53 -3.68 3.45
N LEU A 265 -14.24 -4.95 3.82
CA LEU A 265 -14.50 -5.55 5.12
C LEU A 265 -15.98 -5.75 5.49
N PHE A 266 -16.90 -5.73 4.54
CA PHE A 266 -18.27 -6.21 4.73
C PHE A 266 -18.33 -7.70 4.41
N ARG A 267 -18.10 -8.56 5.41
CA ARG A 267 -17.96 -10.01 5.25
C ARG A 267 -19.22 -10.76 5.69
N GLY A 268 -19.48 -11.90 5.05
CA GLY A 268 -20.58 -12.79 5.44
C GLY A 268 -21.93 -12.08 5.54
N ASP A 269 -22.51 -12.06 6.73
CA ASP A 269 -23.83 -11.47 7.00
C ASP A 269 -23.84 -9.95 7.12
N ASP A 270 -22.66 -9.29 7.13
CA ASP A 270 -22.58 -7.82 7.22
C ASP A 270 -23.29 -7.15 6.04
N VAL A 271 -23.30 -7.79 4.86
CA VAL A 271 -23.97 -7.26 3.67
C VAL A 271 -25.50 -7.13 3.82
N PHE A 272 -26.09 -7.84 4.77
CA PHE A 272 -27.53 -7.80 5.07
C PHE A 272 -27.87 -6.84 6.23
N LYS A 273 -26.87 -6.26 6.90
CA LYS A 273 -27.11 -5.24 7.93
C LYS A 273 -27.73 -3.99 7.30
N LYS A 274 -28.66 -3.36 8.03
CA LYS A 274 -29.17 -2.07 7.61
C LYS A 274 -28.13 -0.97 7.77
N VAL A 275 -28.12 -0.02 6.85
CA VAL A 275 -27.18 1.11 6.86
C VAL A 275 -27.26 1.91 8.16
N LYS A 276 -28.43 2.00 8.79
CA LYS A 276 -28.62 2.73 10.06
C LYS A 276 -27.80 2.20 11.22
N VAL A 277 -27.51 0.89 11.26
CA VAL A 277 -26.74 0.27 12.35
C VAL A 277 -25.22 0.32 12.14
N LEU A 278 -24.77 0.80 10.98
CA LEU A 278 -23.36 0.94 10.66
C LEU A 278 -22.72 2.09 11.45
N SER A 279 -21.47 1.87 11.86
CA SER A 279 -20.60 2.93 12.39
C SER A 279 -20.28 3.99 11.31
N GLY A 280 -19.75 5.15 11.73
CA GLY A 280 -19.35 6.21 10.80
C GLY A 280 -18.32 5.73 9.78
N GLY A 281 -17.33 4.96 10.20
CA GLY A 281 -16.31 4.38 9.32
C GLY A 281 -16.90 3.37 8.33
N GLU A 282 -17.81 2.49 8.76
CA GLU A 282 -18.51 1.56 7.87
C GLU A 282 -19.36 2.29 6.83
N LYS A 283 -20.08 3.34 7.22
CA LYS A 283 -20.82 4.19 6.28
C LYS A 283 -19.92 4.86 5.27
N SER A 284 -18.75 5.35 5.69
CA SER A 284 -17.75 5.94 4.78
C SER A 284 -17.23 4.91 3.78
N ARG A 285 -16.90 3.68 4.24
CA ARG A 285 -16.52 2.57 3.35
C ARG A 285 -17.61 2.24 2.34
N LEU A 286 -18.87 2.15 2.77
CA LEU A 286 -20.01 1.87 1.88
C LEU A 286 -20.20 2.98 0.83
N ALA A 287 -20.10 4.25 1.23
CA ALA A 287 -20.21 5.38 0.31
C ALA A 287 -19.10 5.35 -0.76
N LEU A 288 -17.88 4.98 -0.35
CA LEU A 288 -16.75 4.82 -1.27
C LEU A 288 -16.95 3.63 -2.22
N VAL A 289 -17.43 2.48 -1.73
CA VAL A 289 -17.81 1.33 -2.56
C VAL A 289 -18.86 1.72 -3.60
N LYS A 290 -19.90 2.48 -3.23
CA LYS A 290 -20.90 2.98 -4.19
C LYS A 290 -20.28 3.83 -5.30
N LEU A 291 -19.33 4.69 -4.96
CA LEU A 291 -18.62 5.52 -5.92
C LEU A 291 -17.78 4.67 -6.88
N LEU A 292 -17.10 3.65 -6.37
CA LEU A 292 -16.26 2.75 -7.17
C LEU A 292 -17.04 1.75 -8.02
N LEU A 293 -18.26 1.37 -7.61
CA LEU A 293 -19.15 0.51 -8.40
C LEU A 293 -19.74 1.21 -9.63
N SER A 294 -19.89 2.54 -9.58
CA SER A 294 -20.34 3.37 -10.69
C SER A 294 -19.42 4.57 -10.85
N PRO A 295 -18.16 4.34 -11.29
CA PRO A 295 -17.14 5.38 -11.25
C PRO A 295 -17.43 6.47 -12.30
N PRO A 296 -17.42 7.75 -11.88
CA PRO A 296 -17.44 8.90 -12.76
C PRO A 296 -16.08 9.02 -13.46
N ASN A 297 -15.98 9.78 -14.55
CA ASN A 297 -14.69 10.01 -15.21
C ASN A 297 -13.88 11.17 -14.62
N LEU A 298 -14.48 12.01 -13.78
CA LEU A 298 -13.81 12.93 -12.87
C LEU A 298 -14.18 12.58 -11.43
N MET A 299 -13.22 12.03 -10.70
CA MET A 299 -13.39 11.65 -9.30
C MET A 299 -12.71 12.66 -8.37
N LEU A 300 -13.47 13.23 -7.47
CA LEU A 300 -13.03 14.22 -6.49
C LEU A 300 -13.15 13.61 -5.10
N LEU A 301 -12.03 13.41 -4.41
CA LEU A 301 -12.01 12.77 -3.09
C LEU A 301 -11.49 13.74 -2.02
N ASP A 302 -12.31 14.00 -1.02
CA ASP A 302 -11.98 14.85 0.12
C ASP A 302 -11.78 13.98 1.36
N GLU A 303 -10.53 13.75 1.75
CA GLU A 303 -10.08 12.90 2.86
C GLU A 303 -10.68 11.47 2.82
N PRO A 304 -10.45 10.70 1.74
CA PRO A 304 -11.07 9.38 1.57
C PRO A 304 -10.52 8.32 2.53
N THR A 305 -9.36 8.56 3.15
CA THR A 305 -8.68 7.63 4.06
C THR A 305 -9.10 7.81 5.51
N THR A 306 -9.78 8.90 5.86
CA THR A 306 -10.22 9.19 7.23
C THR A 306 -11.18 8.11 7.74
N HIS A 307 -10.91 7.56 8.92
CA HIS A 307 -11.63 6.46 9.56
C HIS A 307 -11.58 5.11 8.81
N LEU A 308 -10.66 4.95 7.86
CA LEU A 308 -10.35 3.67 7.26
C LEU A 308 -9.19 3.01 8.00
N ASP A 309 -9.30 1.71 8.21
CA ASP A 309 -8.16 0.91 8.66
C ASP A 309 -7.17 0.65 7.50
N MET A 310 -5.94 0.27 7.82
CA MET A 310 -4.87 0.08 6.85
C MET A 310 -5.22 -0.90 5.72
N PRO A 311 -5.87 -2.07 5.96
CA PRO A 311 -6.32 -2.95 4.88
C PRO A 311 -7.32 -2.29 3.93
N SER A 312 -8.24 -1.48 4.47
CA SER A 312 -9.21 -0.73 3.64
C SER A 312 -8.52 0.35 2.81
N ILE A 313 -7.53 1.05 3.36
CA ILE A 313 -6.72 2.03 2.62
C ILE A 313 -6.00 1.35 1.46
N ASP A 314 -5.38 0.20 1.68
CA ASP A 314 -4.71 -0.58 0.61
C ASP A 314 -5.69 -1.02 -0.48
N ALA A 315 -6.90 -1.45 -0.11
CA ALA A 315 -7.94 -1.81 -1.05
C ALA A 315 -8.37 -0.62 -1.92
N VAL A 316 -8.53 0.56 -1.33
CA VAL A 316 -8.85 1.80 -2.06
C VAL A 316 -7.70 2.19 -3.00
N ILE A 317 -6.47 2.14 -2.53
CA ILE A 317 -5.28 2.42 -3.36
C ILE A 317 -5.26 1.50 -4.57
N GLN A 318 -5.47 0.20 -4.37
CA GLN A 318 -5.46 -0.78 -5.46
C GLN A 318 -6.58 -0.51 -6.48
N ALA A 319 -7.79 -0.23 -6.00
CA ALA A 319 -8.92 0.14 -6.84
C ALA A 319 -8.63 1.40 -7.68
N LEU A 320 -8.05 2.42 -7.05
CA LEU A 320 -7.76 3.69 -7.71
C LEU A 320 -6.53 3.63 -8.62
N LYS A 321 -5.60 2.69 -8.42
CA LYS A 321 -4.50 2.44 -9.37
C LYS A 321 -5.02 1.99 -10.72
N ASP A 322 -6.01 1.11 -10.73
CA ASP A 322 -6.62 0.55 -11.96
C ASP A 322 -7.66 1.49 -12.60
N TYR A 323 -8.09 2.53 -11.89
CA TYR A 323 -9.05 3.50 -12.38
C TYR A 323 -8.49 4.33 -13.54
N THR A 324 -9.21 4.36 -14.68
CA THR A 324 -8.80 5.04 -15.93
C THR A 324 -9.44 6.42 -16.12
N GLY A 325 -9.99 7.02 -15.07
CA GLY A 325 -10.49 8.40 -15.07
C GLY A 325 -9.49 9.40 -14.51
N THR A 326 -9.93 10.65 -14.42
CA THR A 326 -9.19 11.76 -13.78
C THR A 326 -9.49 11.80 -12.29
N LEU A 327 -8.46 11.95 -11.47
CA LEU A 327 -8.55 11.93 -10.03
C LEU A 327 -7.96 13.21 -9.42
N ILE A 328 -8.76 13.91 -8.61
CA ILE A 328 -8.28 15.01 -7.78
C ILE A 328 -8.64 14.71 -6.34
N PHE A 329 -7.67 14.78 -5.43
CA PHE A 329 -7.93 14.39 -4.06
C PHE A 329 -7.17 15.23 -3.04
N VAL A 330 -7.73 15.27 -1.84
CA VAL A 330 -7.10 15.75 -0.61
C VAL A 330 -6.90 14.56 0.28
N SER A 331 -5.73 14.37 0.82
CA SER A 331 -5.46 13.37 1.86
C SER A 331 -4.30 13.82 2.73
N HIS A 332 -4.31 13.39 3.98
CA HIS A 332 -3.19 13.53 4.91
C HIS A 332 -2.40 12.21 5.07
N ASP A 333 -2.84 11.15 4.42
CA ASP A 333 -2.15 9.85 4.38
C ASP A 333 -1.06 9.85 3.31
N LEU A 334 0.19 9.82 3.74
CA LEU A 334 1.36 9.83 2.85
C LEU A 334 1.47 8.57 1.98
N HIS A 335 1.03 7.42 2.48
CA HIS A 335 1.01 6.17 1.71
C HIS A 335 0.03 6.28 0.54
N PHE A 336 -1.17 6.82 0.80
CA PHE A 336 -2.18 7.07 -0.22
C PHE A 336 -1.70 8.10 -1.25
N ILE A 337 -1.12 9.21 -0.81
CA ILE A 337 -0.61 10.27 -1.69
C ILE A 337 0.47 9.72 -2.62
N ARG A 338 1.50 9.07 -2.09
CA ARG A 338 2.62 8.51 -2.87
C ARG A 338 2.18 7.43 -3.85
N ALA A 339 1.17 6.64 -3.48
CA ALA A 339 0.67 5.57 -4.33
C ALA A 339 -0.09 6.07 -5.57
N LEU A 340 -0.70 7.26 -5.51
CA LEU A 340 -1.66 7.74 -6.51
C LEU A 340 -1.30 9.05 -7.19
N ALA A 341 -0.68 10.01 -6.48
CA ALA A 341 -0.40 11.34 -7.01
C ALA A 341 0.68 11.33 -8.09
N LYS A 342 0.42 12.01 -9.19
CA LYS A 342 1.38 12.28 -10.28
C LYS A 342 1.65 13.77 -10.46
N ARG A 343 0.76 14.62 -9.96
CA ARG A 343 0.87 16.08 -9.97
C ARG A 343 0.43 16.63 -8.62
N THR A 344 1.18 17.59 -8.10
CA THR A 344 0.90 18.22 -6.79
C THR A 344 0.52 19.68 -6.98
N ILE A 345 -0.55 20.12 -6.34
CA ILE A 345 -0.96 21.52 -6.31
C ILE A 345 -0.97 21.97 -4.84
N ARG A 346 -0.10 22.93 -4.49
CA ARG A 346 -0.10 23.59 -3.18
C ARG A 346 -1.10 24.74 -3.18
N ILE A 347 -1.93 24.77 -2.16
CA ILE A 347 -2.89 25.83 -1.89
C ILE A 347 -2.49 26.52 -0.60
N GLU A 348 -2.23 27.81 -0.70
CA GLU A 348 -1.82 28.63 0.44
C GLU A 348 -2.27 30.08 0.25
N ALA A 349 -2.97 30.63 1.25
CA ALA A 349 -3.48 32.01 1.25
C ALA A 349 -4.24 32.38 -0.06
N GLY A 350 -5.11 31.50 -0.54
CA GLY A 350 -5.91 31.70 -1.76
C GLY A 350 -5.14 31.60 -3.08
N LYS A 351 -3.86 31.24 -3.05
CA LYS A 351 -3.02 31.04 -4.24
C LYS A 351 -2.76 29.55 -4.48
N THR A 352 -2.70 29.17 -5.76
CA THR A 352 -2.34 27.84 -6.18
C THR A 352 -0.95 27.82 -6.80
N THR A 353 -0.08 26.93 -6.34
CA THR A 353 1.24 26.69 -6.93
C THR A 353 1.28 25.27 -7.48
N HIS A 354 1.61 25.16 -8.76
CA HIS A 354 1.59 23.89 -9.49
C HIS A 354 2.98 23.25 -9.55
N PHE A 355 3.08 21.98 -9.19
CA PHE A 355 4.28 21.18 -9.30
C PHE A 355 4.01 20.03 -10.28
N ALA A 356 4.74 20.01 -11.41
CA ALA A 356 4.58 19.02 -12.47
C ALA A 356 5.29 17.70 -12.11
N GLY A 357 5.03 17.16 -10.93
CA GLY A 357 5.60 15.94 -10.40
C GLY A 357 4.80 15.44 -9.21
N ASP A 358 5.22 14.27 -8.71
CA ASP A 358 4.64 13.63 -7.56
C ASP A 358 4.88 14.41 -6.24
N TYR A 359 4.43 13.84 -5.15
CA TYR A 359 4.58 14.48 -3.85
C TYR A 359 6.05 14.58 -3.39
N ASP A 360 6.89 13.61 -3.72
CA ASP A 360 8.31 13.64 -3.36
C ASP A 360 9.07 14.72 -4.15
N TYR A 361 8.70 14.94 -5.42
CA TYR A 361 9.20 16.09 -6.20
C TYR A 361 8.77 17.44 -5.59
N TYR A 362 7.52 17.54 -5.11
CA TYR A 362 7.04 18.72 -4.40
C TYR A 362 7.88 19.00 -3.15
N LEU A 363 8.12 17.99 -2.29
CA LEU A 363 8.94 18.12 -1.09
C LEU A 363 10.37 18.58 -1.41
N TRP A 364 10.96 18.02 -2.44
CA TRP A 364 12.30 18.40 -2.89
C TRP A 364 12.36 19.87 -3.35
N LYS A 365 11.36 20.33 -4.13
CA LYS A 365 11.34 21.66 -4.73
C LYS A 365 10.90 22.75 -3.75
N SER A 366 9.96 22.46 -2.86
CA SER A 366 9.44 23.43 -1.87
C SER A 366 10.45 23.82 -0.80
N GLY A 367 11.50 23.03 -0.61
CA GLY A 367 12.52 23.29 0.40
C GLY A 367 12.03 23.19 1.85
N SER A 368 10.80 22.68 2.06
CA SER A 368 10.17 22.57 3.39
C SER A 368 11.01 21.72 4.34
N ALA A 369 11.77 22.38 5.19
CA ALA A 369 12.72 21.74 6.10
C ALA A 369 12.00 20.89 7.17
N SER A 370 10.79 21.27 7.58
CA SER A 370 9.98 20.51 8.56
C SER A 370 9.41 19.22 7.98
N GLU A 371 8.96 19.21 6.73
CA GLU A 371 8.50 18.02 6.04
C GLU A 371 9.67 17.06 5.69
N LYS A 372 10.87 17.62 5.41
CA LYS A 372 12.08 16.80 5.19
C LYS A 372 12.59 16.11 6.44
N GLN A 373 12.53 16.73 7.61
CA GLN A 373 13.05 16.14 8.85
C GLN A 373 12.17 15.01 9.40
N GLY A 374 10.85 15.12 9.32
CA GLY A 374 9.94 14.05 9.77
C GLY A 374 9.90 12.84 8.83
N LEU A 375 10.17 13.05 7.53
CA LEU A 375 10.07 11.99 6.50
C LEU A 375 11.39 11.26 6.23
N VAL A 376 12.56 11.88 6.54
CA VAL A 376 13.88 11.34 6.19
C VAL A 376 14.39 10.33 7.22
N GLU A 377 13.93 10.35 8.47
CA GLU A 377 14.37 9.36 9.48
C GLU A 377 13.73 7.98 9.30
N GLY A 378 12.59 7.87 8.62
CA GLY A 378 12.00 6.57 8.21
C GLY A 378 12.59 5.96 6.94
N LEU A 379 13.50 6.67 6.23
CA LEU A 379 14.08 6.24 4.94
C LEU A 379 15.61 6.06 5.00
N ARG A 380 16.19 5.80 6.18
CA ARG A 380 17.66 5.70 6.34
C ARG A 380 18.34 4.48 5.70
N ASP A 381 17.64 3.64 4.97
CA ASP A 381 18.25 2.50 4.26
C ASP A 381 18.45 2.68 2.74
N ALA A 382 18.20 3.89 2.20
CA ALA A 382 18.50 4.16 0.79
C ALA A 382 19.30 5.47 0.63
N ARG A 383 20.60 5.44 0.89
CA ARG A 383 21.51 6.49 0.45
C ARG A 383 22.13 6.14 -0.90
N PRO A 384 22.06 7.01 -1.89
CA PRO A 384 23.17 7.19 -2.84
C PRO A 384 24.08 8.31 -2.31
N ASP A 385 25.36 7.98 -2.20
CA ASP A 385 26.44 8.87 -1.81
C ASP A 385 26.60 10.09 -2.72
N GLN A 386 26.82 11.21 -2.04
CA GLN A 386 27.70 12.34 -2.38
C GLN A 386 27.69 12.92 -3.81
N LEU A 387 27.25 14.16 -3.88
CA LEU A 387 27.94 15.16 -4.69
C LEU A 387 27.96 16.52 -3.98
N SER A 388 29.08 16.77 -3.30
CA SER A 388 29.46 18.08 -2.81
C SER A 388 30.00 18.95 -3.97
N GLY A 389 29.52 20.16 -3.98
CA GLY A 389 30.01 21.41 -4.44
C GLY A 389 31.11 21.57 -5.49
N SER A 390 30.81 22.34 -6.51
CA SER A 390 31.66 23.50 -6.85
C SER A 390 30.93 24.38 -7.89
N GLN A 391 30.84 25.67 -7.55
CA GLN A 391 30.46 26.70 -8.50
C GLN A 391 31.57 26.86 -9.55
N GLY A 392 31.25 26.54 -10.80
CA GLY A 392 32.10 26.77 -11.96
C GLY A 392 31.30 27.41 -13.09
N LYS A 393 31.59 28.66 -13.39
CA LYS A 393 31.07 29.37 -14.56
C LYS A 393 31.38 28.61 -15.83
N ASN A 394 30.37 28.08 -16.55
CA ASN A 394 30.57 27.51 -17.86
C ASN A 394 29.92 28.33 -18.97
N LYS A 395 30.75 28.65 -19.96
CA LYS A 395 30.42 29.22 -21.26
C LYS A 395 29.52 28.25 -22.06
N PRO A 396 28.68 28.69 -23.00
CA PRO A 396 27.79 27.87 -23.76
C PRO A 396 28.55 26.93 -24.72
N VAL A 397 28.39 25.63 -24.50
CA VAL A 397 28.96 24.58 -25.35
C VAL A 397 28.17 24.48 -26.66
N SER A 398 28.88 24.37 -27.81
CA SER A 398 28.29 24.34 -29.15
C SER A 398 27.40 23.09 -29.39
N ALA A 399 26.37 23.21 -30.24
CA ALA A 399 25.44 22.15 -30.55
C ALA A 399 26.10 20.85 -31.06
N LYS A 400 27.30 20.96 -31.68
CA LYS A 400 28.06 19.84 -32.22
C LYS A 400 28.76 19.03 -31.11
N GLU A 401 29.18 19.71 -30.06
CA GLU A 401 29.84 19.12 -28.89
C GLU A 401 28.84 18.42 -27.97
N ARG A 402 27.63 18.97 -27.84
CA ARG A 402 26.50 18.32 -27.13
C ARG A 402 26.09 17.00 -27.80
N ARG A 403 26.07 16.93 -29.13
CA ARG A 403 25.76 15.69 -29.89
C ARG A 403 26.86 14.63 -29.70
N ARG A 404 28.14 15.03 -29.61
CA ARG A 404 29.26 14.12 -29.40
C ARG A 404 29.26 13.54 -27.98
N ILE A 405 29.04 14.35 -26.96
CA ILE A 405 28.92 13.93 -25.56
C ILE A 405 27.71 12.97 -25.38
N LYS A 406 26.56 13.26 -26.00
CA LYS A 406 25.39 12.40 -25.96
C LYS A 406 25.61 11.05 -26.64
N ALA A 407 26.36 11.01 -27.78
CA ALA A 407 26.69 9.79 -28.47
C ALA A 407 27.72 8.93 -27.70
N GLU A 408 28.69 9.54 -27.02
CA GLU A 408 29.68 8.83 -26.18
C GLU A 408 28.99 8.26 -24.91
N ALA A 409 28.12 9.02 -24.25
CA ALA A 409 27.32 8.54 -23.11
C ALA A 409 26.40 7.37 -23.49
N GLN A 410 25.79 7.41 -24.68
CA GLN A 410 24.90 6.36 -25.16
C GLN A 410 25.69 5.07 -25.50
N LYS A 411 26.91 5.19 -26.03
CA LYS A 411 27.81 4.05 -26.26
C LYS A 411 28.31 3.41 -24.96
N GLU A 412 28.59 4.23 -23.95
CA GLU A 412 29.03 3.74 -22.64
C GLU A 412 27.90 3.03 -21.89
N ALA A 413 26.69 3.59 -21.91
CA ALA A 413 25.49 2.95 -21.35
C ALA A 413 25.18 1.61 -22.02
N SER A 414 25.27 1.54 -23.38
CA SER A 414 25.09 0.30 -24.13
C SER A 414 26.15 -0.76 -23.78
N ARG A 415 27.40 -0.35 -23.55
CA ARG A 415 28.48 -1.29 -23.12
C ARG A 415 28.26 -1.81 -21.71
N LYS A 416 27.83 -0.95 -20.78
CA LYS A 416 27.48 -1.36 -19.40
C LYS A 416 26.32 -2.34 -19.39
N ARG A 417 25.25 -2.03 -20.13
CA ARG A 417 24.09 -2.91 -20.30
C ARG A 417 24.49 -4.29 -20.83
N LYS A 418 25.28 -4.37 -21.92
CA LYS A 418 25.70 -5.64 -22.52
C LYS A 418 26.53 -6.49 -21.55
N LYS A 419 27.36 -5.86 -20.68
CA LYS A 419 28.12 -6.59 -19.65
C LYS A 419 27.21 -7.21 -18.60
N ILE A 420 26.19 -6.47 -18.13
CA ILE A 420 25.23 -6.96 -17.14
C ILE A 420 24.40 -8.11 -17.73
N GLU A 421 23.89 -7.96 -18.96
CA GLU A 421 23.15 -9.02 -19.67
C GLU A 421 23.98 -10.31 -19.81
N GLN A 422 25.27 -10.18 -20.09
CA GLN A 422 26.17 -11.34 -20.16
C GLN A 422 26.39 -12.00 -18.80
N THR A 423 26.46 -11.21 -17.72
CA THR A 423 26.61 -11.73 -16.35
C THR A 423 25.35 -12.47 -15.92
N ILE A 424 24.17 -11.90 -16.20
CA ILE A 424 22.87 -12.53 -15.95
C ILE A 424 22.76 -13.87 -16.66
N ALA A 425 23.04 -13.91 -17.98
CA ALA A 425 22.97 -15.15 -18.75
C ALA A 425 23.93 -16.24 -18.25
N ARG A 426 25.12 -15.86 -17.72
CA ARG A 426 26.03 -16.80 -17.08
C ARG A 426 25.47 -17.34 -15.78
N LEU A 427 24.92 -16.49 -14.92
CA LEU A 427 24.30 -16.87 -13.64
C LEU A 427 23.10 -17.78 -13.85
N GLU A 428 22.24 -17.49 -14.82
CA GLU A 428 21.11 -18.34 -15.20
C GLU A 428 21.55 -19.76 -15.61
N LYS A 429 22.63 -19.85 -16.36
CA LYS A 429 23.19 -21.17 -16.75
C LYS A 429 23.75 -21.94 -15.54
N GLU A 430 24.44 -21.25 -14.61
CA GLU A 430 24.94 -21.86 -13.38
C GLU A 430 23.78 -22.29 -12.46
N ILE A 431 22.72 -21.48 -12.32
CA ILE A 431 21.51 -21.81 -11.55
C ILE A 431 20.86 -23.07 -12.12
N LEU A 432 20.64 -23.12 -13.45
CA LEU A 432 20.02 -24.27 -14.11
C LEU A 432 20.82 -25.55 -13.85
N SER A 433 22.17 -25.50 -13.93
CA SER A 433 23.00 -26.68 -13.66
C SER A 433 22.92 -27.16 -12.20
N PHE A 434 22.79 -26.23 -11.23
CA PHE A 434 22.60 -26.59 -9.84
C PHE A 434 21.19 -27.12 -9.54
N GLU A 435 20.16 -26.64 -10.25
CA GLU A 435 18.79 -27.18 -10.16
C GLU A 435 18.72 -28.62 -10.70
N GLU A 436 19.40 -28.91 -11.81
CA GLU A 436 19.54 -30.25 -12.35
C GLU A 436 20.28 -31.19 -11.36
N GLU A 437 21.41 -30.75 -10.79
CA GLU A 437 22.13 -31.50 -9.76
C GLU A 437 21.29 -31.73 -8.49
N GLN A 438 20.46 -30.75 -8.11
CA GLN A 438 19.53 -30.88 -6.97
C GLN A 438 18.44 -31.91 -7.26
N ALA A 439 17.89 -31.92 -8.47
CA ALA A 439 16.90 -32.89 -8.89
C ALA A 439 17.47 -34.33 -8.82
N GLU A 440 18.68 -34.56 -9.35
CA GLU A 440 19.36 -35.87 -9.28
C GLU A 440 19.58 -36.34 -7.83
N VAL A 441 20.07 -35.44 -6.96
CA VAL A 441 20.30 -35.78 -5.54
C VAL A 441 19.00 -36.05 -4.82
N ASN A 442 17.93 -35.31 -5.12
CA ASN A 442 16.60 -35.55 -4.54
C ASN A 442 16.02 -36.87 -5.00
N GLU A 443 16.22 -37.28 -6.26
CA GLU A 443 15.80 -38.59 -6.78
C GLU A 443 16.53 -39.72 -6.06
N LEU A 444 17.85 -39.60 -5.88
CA LEU A 444 18.66 -40.55 -5.10
C LEU A 444 18.26 -40.62 -3.62
N LEU A 445 17.86 -39.50 -3.03
CA LEU A 445 17.34 -39.43 -1.67
C LEU A 445 15.91 -39.99 -1.54
N ALA A 446 15.14 -40.04 -2.62
CA ALA A 446 13.80 -40.64 -2.64
C ALA A 446 13.85 -42.16 -2.76
N ASP A 447 14.94 -42.76 -3.20
CA ASP A 447 15.11 -44.20 -3.34
C ASP A 447 15.31 -44.86 -1.96
N PRO A 448 14.46 -45.79 -1.56
CA PRO A 448 14.56 -46.55 -0.30
C PRO A 448 15.89 -47.30 -0.10
N GLU A 449 16.56 -47.70 -1.17
CA GLU A 449 17.84 -48.42 -1.11
C GLU A 449 19.01 -47.47 -0.67
N SER A 450 18.87 -46.18 -0.88
CA SER A 450 19.86 -45.20 -0.45
C SER A 450 20.01 -45.04 1.07
N TYR A 451 19.04 -45.53 1.84
CA TYR A 451 19.04 -45.51 3.30
C TYR A 451 19.52 -46.82 3.93
N ASN A 452 19.81 -47.86 3.14
CA ASN A 452 20.33 -49.12 3.65
C ASN A 452 21.81 -48.99 4.11
N ASP A 453 22.49 -47.94 3.64
CA ASP A 453 23.83 -47.60 4.05
C ASP A 453 23.86 -46.21 4.71
N PRO A 454 24.08 -46.10 6.05
CA PRO A 454 24.05 -44.83 6.78
C PRO A 454 25.09 -43.81 6.31
N GLU A 455 26.23 -44.25 5.78
CA GLU A 455 27.26 -43.37 5.26
C GLU A 455 26.85 -42.73 3.93
N LYS A 456 26.23 -43.50 3.03
CA LYS A 456 25.71 -42.98 1.76
C LYS A 456 24.62 -41.94 1.97
N GLY A 457 23.68 -42.18 2.88
CA GLY A 457 22.61 -41.24 3.24
C GLY A 457 23.17 -39.92 3.78
N LYS A 458 24.23 -39.96 4.59
CA LYS A 458 24.91 -38.77 5.12
C LYS A 458 25.58 -37.96 4.02
N ILE A 459 26.32 -38.62 3.11
CA ILE A 459 27.00 -37.97 1.98
C ILE A 459 25.98 -37.29 1.05
N LEU A 460 24.87 -37.93 0.74
CA LEU A 460 23.81 -37.37 -0.10
C LEU A 460 23.15 -36.15 0.55
N ASN A 461 22.87 -36.17 1.85
CA ASN A 461 22.33 -35.03 2.58
C ASN A 461 23.33 -33.85 2.65
N GLU A 462 24.62 -34.11 2.85
CA GLU A 462 25.65 -33.09 2.80
C GLU A 462 25.77 -32.46 1.38
N ARG A 463 25.66 -33.32 0.33
CA ARG A 463 25.67 -32.83 -1.06
C ARG A 463 24.43 -31.96 -1.36
N ALA A 464 23.21 -32.38 -0.95
CA ALA A 464 21.99 -31.61 -1.07
C ALA A 464 22.08 -30.26 -0.38
N SER A 465 22.59 -30.23 0.85
CA SER A 465 22.76 -29.01 1.63
C SER A 465 23.78 -28.05 0.98
N ARG A 466 24.84 -28.58 0.38
CA ARG A 466 25.84 -27.79 -0.36
C ARG A 466 25.27 -27.17 -1.62
N ILE A 467 24.49 -27.95 -2.40
CA ILE A 467 23.82 -27.47 -3.62
C ILE A 467 22.81 -26.39 -3.26
N ALA A 468 21.96 -26.62 -2.25
CA ALA A 468 20.96 -25.64 -1.81
C ALA A 468 21.60 -24.30 -1.38
N ARG A 469 22.75 -24.34 -0.70
CA ARG A 469 23.50 -23.14 -0.33
C ARG A 469 24.04 -22.40 -1.57
N ARG A 470 24.63 -23.12 -2.53
CA ARG A 470 25.13 -22.52 -3.78
C ARG A 470 24.00 -21.92 -4.62
N LEU A 471 22.87 -22.60 -4.72
CA LEU A 471 21.68 -22.08 -5.39
C LEU A 471 21.22 -20.76 -4.78
N LYS A 472 21.16 -20.69 -3.45
CA LYS A 472 20.78 -19.46 -2.74
C LYS A 472 21.75 -18.31 -3.01
N GLU A 473 23.05 -18.57 -3.02
CA GLU A 473 24.09 -17.58 -3.32
C GLU A 473 23.99 -17.07 -4.77
N ARG A 474 23.79 -17.97 -5.75
CA ARG A 474 23.67 -17.60 -7.18
C ARG A 474 22.36 -16.88 -7.49
N ASN A 475 21.25 -17.28 -6.90
CA ASN A 475 19.99 -16.58 -7.05
C ASN A 475 20.08 -15.14 -6.49
N TYR A 476 20.74 -14.94 -5.35
CA TYR A 476 20.96 -13.61 -4.79
C TYR A 476 21.85 -12.73 -5.70
N GLU A 477 22.93 -13.28 -6.26
CA GLU A 477 23.77 -12.56 -7.23
C GLU A 477 22.99 -12.20 -8.50
N TRP A 478 22.14 -13.11 -8.98
CA TRP A 478 21.26 -12.88 -10.13
C TRP A 478 20.26 -11.76 -9.88
N GLU A 479 19.61 -11.73 -8.72
CA GLU A 479 18.67 -10.66 -8.32
C GLU A 479 19.37 -9.29 -8.33
N ILE A 480 20.56 -9.17 -7.79
CA ILE A 480 21.34 -7.92 -7.79
C ILE A 480 21.64 -7.45 -9.22
N GLU A 481 22.07 -8.34 -10.10
CA GLU A 481 22.41 -7.96 -11.47
C GLU A 481 21.15 -7.66 -12.31
N ALA A 482 20.05 -8.39 -12.08
CA ALA A 482 18.74 -8.12 -12.69
C ALA A 482 18.21 -6.74 -12.27
N GLN A 483 18.35 -6.37 -10.99
CA GLN A 483 17.97 -5.04 -10.51
C GLN A 483 18.78 -3.93 -11.16
N LYS A 484 20.12 -4.10 -11.30
CA LYS A 484 20.99 -3.15 -12.01
C LYS A 484 20.59 -2.97 -13.47
N LEU A 485 20.15 -4.04 -14.13
CA LEU A 485 19.67 -3.98 -15.51
C LEU A 485 18.36 -3.18 -15.62
N SER A 486 17.44 -3.41 -14.68
CA SER A 486 16.18 -2.68 -14.57
C SER A 486 16.41 -1.19 -14.34
N ASP A 487 17.33 -0.82 -13.44
CA ASP A 487 17.67 0.57 -13.13
C ASP A 487 18.29 1.30 -14.33
N LEU A 488 19.09 0.60 -15.13
CA LEU A 488 19.63 1.14 -16.39
C LEU A 488 18.57 1.31 -17.49
N GLN A 489 17.51 0.52 -17.48
CA GLN A 489 16.40 0.64 -18.44
C GLN A 489 15.46 1.81 -18.06
N THR A 490 15.21 2.02 -16.78
CA THR A 490 14.40 3.12 -16.28
C THR A 490 15.13 4.47 -16.34
N GLY A 491 16.45 4.49 -16.15
CA GLY A 491 17.29 5.70 -16.26
C GLY A 491 17.56 6.19 -17.69
N SER A 492 17.25 5.40 -18.72
CA SER A 492 17.46 5.78 -20.14
C SER A 492 16.22 6.40 -20.80
N THR A 493 15.11 6.56 -20.07
CA THR A 493 13.83 7.12 -20.56
C THR A 493 13.57 8.52 -20.00
N SER A 494 14.57 9.16 -19.36
CA SER A 494 14.50 10.54 -18.85
C SER A 494 15.34 11.50 -19.68
#